data_2ddd02b63e1a6372d887c08efdcf3838
#
_entry.id   2ddd02b63e1a6372d887c08efdcf3838
#
_cell.length_a   1.000
_cell.length_b   1.000
_cell.length_c   1.000
_cell.angle_alpha   90.00
_cell.angle_beta   90.00
_cell.angle_gamma   90.00
#
_symmetry.space_group_name_H-M   'P 1'
#
loop_
_entity.id
_entity.type
_entity.pdbx_description
1 polymer ?
#
loop_
_entity_poly.entity_id
_entity_poly.type
_entity_poly.pdbx_seq_one_letter_code
_entity_poly.pdbx_strand_id
1 'polypeptide(L)'
;MPAPTAQQRVPISEAYIGKGDASIYKTVDAMREIIIASSKNPYIRKWAQTILSSVPVNKKFAEVSAIHDFVRDNIRYTRDPHGWEYIQTPPVLLDGIEAVKKLKAPRPIGDCDDMTTLSLSLIKSIGYPTAIKVVGFKVMDSDGYVPFSHVYGLVLIDGRWYPCDTVRPDKSLGWEATGSKRSLEIPV
;
A
#
# COMPACT_ATOMS: atom_id res chain seq x y z
N MET A 1 20.15 19.88 6.61
CA MET A 1 20.66 18.62 6.05
C MET A 1 20.38 18.63 4.56
N PRO A 2 21.31 18.24 3.68
CA PRO A 2 21.07 18.20 2.25
C PRO A 2 19.97 17.18 1.93
N ALA A 3 19.16 17.47 0.90
CA ALA A 3 18.17 16.54 0.39
C ALA A 3 18.82 15.22 -0.08
N PRO A 4 18.18 14.06 0.09
CA PRO A 4 18.72 12.81 -0.40
C PRO A 4 18.95 12.87 -1.91
N THR A 5 20.15 12.50 -2.33
CA THR A 5 20.56 12.51 -3.73
C THR A 5 19.77 11.48 -4.55
N ALA A 6 19.66 11.71 -5.86
CA ALA A 6 18.92 10.90 -6.84
C ALA A 6 19.28 9.39 -6.89
N GLN A 7 20.34 8.96 -6.20
CA GLN A 7 20.79 7.56 -6.11
C GLN A 7 19.93 6.63 -5.24
N GLN A 8 18.92 7.16 -4.52
CA GLN A 8 18.04 6.36 -3.64
C GLN A 8 16.66 6.06 -4.24
N ARG A 9 16.43 6.37 -5.51
CA ARG A 9 15.17 6.04 -6.18
C ARG A 9 15.18 4.59 -6.63
N VAL A 10 14.14 3.84 -6.28
CA VAL A 10 13.89 2.52 -6.86
C VAL A 10 13.66 2.73 -8.36
N PRO A 11 14.37 2.02 -9.24
CA PRO A 11 14.18 2.20 -10.67
C PRO A 11 12.75 1.85 -11.06
N ILE A 12 12.12 2.71 -11.84
CA ILE A 12 10.81 2.46 -12.45
C ILE A 12 11.05 1.47 -13.59
N SER A 13 10.38 0.33 -13.54
CA SER A 13 10.34 -0.61 -14.66
C SER A 13 8.90 -0.71 -15.17
N GLU A 14 8.74 -0.59 -16.49
CA GLU A 14 7.46 -0.82 -17.15
C GLU A 14 7.43 -2.28 -17.64
N ALA A 15 6.34 -2.99 -17.35
CA ALA A 15 6.12 -4.33 -17.86
C ALA A 15 4.67 -4.48 -18.30
N TYR A 16 4.45 -5.14 -19.44
CA TYR A 16 3.11 -5.53 -19.87
C TYR A 16 2.60 -6.67 -18.99
N ILE A 17 1.56 -6.42 -18.24
CA ILE A 17 1.04 -7.35 -17.24
C ILE A 17 0.03 -8.35 -17.86
N GLY A 18 -0.71 -7.97 -18.92
CA GLY A 18 -1.72 -8.81 -19.55
C GLY A 18 -3.11 -8.67 -18.93
N LYS A 19 -3.96 -9.68 -19.08
CA LYS A 19 -5.32 -9.72 -18.54
C LYS A 19 -5.58 -11.00 -17.75
N GLY A 20 -6.57 -10.95 -16.83
CA GLY A 20 -6.99 -12.10 -16.03
C GLY A 20 -6.07 -12.39 -14.84
N ASP A 21 -6.20 -13.57 -14.25
CA ASP A 21 -5.48 -13.95 -13.02
C ASP A 21 -3.96 -13.90 -13.17
N ALA A 22 -3.42 -14.26 -14.32
CA ALA A 22 -1.97 -14.20 -14.55
C ALA A 22 -1.42 -12.76 -14.43
N SER A 23 -2.23 -11.75 -14.77
CA SER A 23 -1.82 -10.36 -14.60
C SER A 23 -1.80 -9.97 -13.11
N ILE A 24 -2.81 -10.40 -12.36
CA ILE A 24 -2.88 -10.13 -10.91
C ILE A 24 -1.68 -10.70 -10.17
N TYR A 25 -1.25 -11.93 -10.49
CA TYR A 25 -0.05 -12.51 -9.87
C TYR A 25 1.20 -11.67 -10.17
N LYS A 26 1.37 -11.18 -11.40
CA LYS A 26 2.50 -10.31 -11.76
C LYS A 26 2.45 -8.97 -11.03
N THR A 27 1.26 -8.35 -10.95
CA THR A 27 1.06 -7.10 -10.17
C THR A 27 1.45 -7.32 -8.70
N VAL A 28 0.95 -8.39 -8.09
CA VAL A 28 1.24 -8.69 -6.67
C VAL A 28 2.70 -9.02 -6.43
N ASP A 29 3.37 -9.74 -7.34
CA ASP A 29 4.81 -10.00 -7.27
C ASP A 29 5.60 -8.69 -7.36
N ALA A 30 5.24 -7.79 -8.28
CA ALA A 30 5.86 -6.47 -8.37
C ALA A 30 5.64 -5.63 -7.10
N MET A 31 4.42 -5.59 -6.56
CA MET A 31 4.13 -4.94 -5.28
C MET A 31 5.01 -5.50 -4.16
N ARG A 32 5.10 -6.83 -4.06
CA ARG A 32 5.91 -7.52 -3.06
C ARG A 32 7.39 -7.13 -3.14
N GLU A 33 7.97 -7.13 -4.33
CA GLU A 33 9.35 -6.70 -4.55
C GLU A 33 9.57 -5.24 -4.16
N ILE A 34 8.66 -4.35 -4.56
CA ILE A 34 8.71 -2.92 -4.21
C ILE A 34 8.63 -2.75 -2.69
N ILE A 35 7.72 -3.43 -2.00
CA ILE A 35 7.57 -3.35 -0.55
C ILE A 35 8.84 -3.81 0.15
N ILE A 36 9.41 -4.97 -0.24
CA ILE A 36 10.64 -5.51 0.36
C ILE A 36 11.82 -4.54 0.15
N ALA A 37 11.99 -4.01 -1.05
CA ALA A 37 13.06 -3.06 -1.35
C ALA A 37 12.85 -1.74 -0.59
N SER A 38 11.66 -1.18 -0.63
CA SER A 38 11.31 0.10 0.01
C SER A 38 11.42 0.02 1.53
N SER A 39 11.03 -1.09 2.15
CA SER A 39 11.12 -1.24 3.61
C SER A 39 12.55 -1.17 4.16
N LYS A 40 13.54 -1.43 3.32
CA LYS A 40 14.98 -1.33 3.66
C LYS A 40 15.54 0.08 3.40
N ASN A 41 14.79 0.95 2.73
CA ASN A 41 15.24 2.28 2.37
C ASN A 41 15.18 3.22 3.59
N PRO A 42 16.30 3.88 3.98
CA PRO A 42 16.33 4.82 5.10
C PRO A 42 15.33 5.99 4.96
N TYR A 43 15.02 6.41 3.74
CA TYR A 43 14.03 7.45 3.47
C TYR A 43 12.63 7.03 3.94
N ILE A 44 12.21 5.81 3.60
CA ILE A 44 10.92 5.23 4.02
C ILE A 44 10.86 5.10 5.54
N ARG A 45 11.92 4.57 6.16
CA ARG A 45 12.01 4.44 7.61
C ARG A 45 11.94 5.81 8.33
N LYS A 46 12.60 6.82 7.79
CA LYS A 46 12.53 8.18 8.32
C LYS A 46 11.10 8.74 8.26
N TRP A 47 10.37 8.50 7.18
CA TRP A 47 8.97 8.89 7.08
C TRP A 47 8.12 8.17 8.13
N ALA A 48 8.25 6.85 8.26
CA ALA A 48 7.55 6.09 9.30
C ALA A 48 7.82 6.66 10.69
N GLN A 49 9.08 6.91 11.05
CA GLN A 49 9.46 7.52 12.32
C GLN A 49 8.85 8.93 12.51
N THR A 50 8.78 9.72 11.45
CA THR A 50 8.15 11.06 11.51
C THR A 50 6.66 10.96 11.77
N ILE A 51 5.96 10.03 11.12
CA ILE A 51 4.54 9.77 11.35
C ILE A 51 4.30 9.36 12.81
N LEU A 52 5.18 8.54 13.37
CA LEU A 52 5.06 8.01 14.73
C LEU A 52 5.55 8.96 15.83
N SER A 53 6.08 10.12 15.49
CA SER A 53 6.70 11.04 16.48
C SER A 53 5.78 11.48 17.62
N SER A 54 4.46 11.45 17.41
CA SER A 54 3.43 11.76 18.40
C SER A 54 2.72 10.55 18.98
N VAL A 55 3.07 9.33 18.53
CA VAL A 55 2.45 8.10 19.01
C VAL A 55 3.16 7.58 20.26
N PRO A 56 2.45 7.22 21.33
CA PRO A 56 3.09 6.67 22.53
C PRO A 56 3.90 5.39 22.22
N VAL A 57 5.09 5.30 22.79
CA VAL A 57 6.00 4.16 22.59
C VAL A 57 5.35 2.85 23.03
N ASN A 58 5.63 1.76 22.31
CA ASN A 58 5.12 0.41 22.59
C ASN A 58 3.59 0.26 22.47
N LYS A 59 2.91 1.14 21.77
CA LYS A 59 1.49 1.01 21.44
C LYS A 59 1.33 0.53 19.99
N LYS A 60 1.70 -0.73 19.76
CA LYS A 60 1.80 -1.33 18.41
C LYS A 60 0.58 -1.08 17.52
N PHE A 61 -0.64 -1.27 18.04
CA PHE A 61 -1.85 -1.00 17.27
C PHE A 61 -1.97 0.48 16.90
N ALA A 62 -1.62 1.39 17.81
CA ALA A 62 -1.64 2.83 17.54
C ALA A 62 -0.57 3.24 16.53
N GLU A 63 0.61 2.60 16.55
CA GLU A 63 1.67 2.84 15.57
C GLU A 63 1.21 2.48 14.16
N VAL A 64 0.64 1.29 13.98
CA VAL A 64 0.12 0.85 12.69
C VAL A 64 -1.09 1.68 12.25
N SER A 65 -1.99 2.05 13.19
CA SER A 65 -3.12 2.94 12.90
C SER A 65 -2.68 4.31 12.41
N ALA A 66 -1.63 4.89 13.00
CA ALA A 66 -1.13 6.19 12.58
C ALA A 66 -0.59 6.16 11.14
N ILE A 67 0.08 5.07 10.74
CA ILE A 67 0.54 4.90 9.35
C ILE A 67 -0.64 4.67 8.41
N HIS A 68 -1.61 3.82 8.80
CA HIS A 68 -2.84 3.60 8.05
C HIS A 68 -3.55 4.93 7.77
N ASP A 69 -3.82 5.71 8.82
CA ASP A 69 -4.52 6.99 8.72
C ASP A 69 -3.72 8.01 7.89
N PHE A 70 -2.39 8.03 8.05
CA PHE A 70 -1.51 8.88 7.24
C PHE A 70 -1.66 8.60 5.75
N VAL A 71 -1.63 7.34 5.31
CA VAL A 71 -1.76 6.99 3.89
C VAL A 71 -3.17 7.32 3.40
N ARG A 72 -4.21 6.89 4.12
CA ARG A 72 -5.62 7.17 3.80
C ARG A 72 -5.89 8.66 3.58
N ASP A 73 -5.35 9.52 4.45
CA ASP A 73 -5.70 10.94 4.49
C ASP A 73 -4.84 11.79 3.54
N ASN A 74 -3.68 11.30 3.10
CA ASN A 74 -2.76 12.07 2.26
C ASN A 74 -2.76 11.65 0.78
N ILE A 75 -3.29 10.49 0.43
CA ILE A 75 -3.46 10.04 -0.96
C ILE A 75 -4.92 10.22 -1.37
N ARG A 76 -5.13 10.77 -2.56
CA ARG A 76 -6.47 10.83 -3.17
C ARG A 76 -6.67 9.59 -4.02
N TYR A 77 -7.61 8.74 -3.62
CA TYR A 77 -7.92 7.54 -4.40
C TYR A 77 -8.36 7.89 -5.82
N THR A 78 -7.72 7.28 -6.80
CA THR A 78 -8.02 7.44 -8.22
C THR A 78 -7.63 6.15 -8.93
N ARG A 79 -8.58 5.52 -9.59
CA ARG A 79 -8.32 4.30 -10.37
C ARG A 79 -7.43 4.58 -11.56
N ASP A 80 -6.64 3.61 -11.93
CA ASP A 80 -5.86 3.62 -13.15
C ASP A 80 -6.76 3.73 -14.39
N PRO A 81 -6.26 4.30 -15.50
CA PRO A 81 -6.96 4.31 -16.77
C PRO A 81 -7.28 2.89 -17.24
N HIS A 82 -8.47 2.71 -17.83
CA HIS A 82 -8.90 1.39 -18.27
C HIS A 82 -7.87 0.72 -19.19
N GLY A 83 -7.45 -0.50 -18.82
CA GLY A 83 -6.49 -1.31 -19.57
C GLY A 83 -5.02 -1.03 -19.24
N TRP A 84 -4.75 -0.17 -18.27
CA TRP A 84 -3.43 0.13 -17.76
C TRP A 84 -3.36 -0.21 -16.27
N GLU A 85 -2.18 -0.56 -15.80
CA GLU A 85 -1.88 -0.83 -14.41
C GLU A 85 -0.55 -0.13 -14.08
N TYR A 86 -0.56 0.79 -13.13
CA TYR A 86 0.61 1.55 -12.72
C TYR A 86 0.83 1.35 -11.22
N ILE A 87 2.00 0.87 -10.84
CA ILE A 87 2.38 0.80 -9.43
C ILE A 87 3.39 1.90 -9.15
N GLN A 88 2.97 2.91 -8.40
CA GLN A 88 3.85 3.99 -7.97
C GLN A 88 4.73 3.53 -6.81
N THR A 89 6.01 3.87 -6.88
CA THR A 89 6.91 3.54 -5.77
C THR A 89 6.65 4.43 -4.55
N PRO A 90 6.80 3.93 -3.32
CA PRO A 90 6.61 4.70 -2.09
C PRO A 90 7.33 6.05 -2.04
N PRO A 91 8.59 6.20 -2.52
CA PRO A 91 9.23 7.51 -2.59
C PRO A 91 8.48 8.53 -3.44
N VAL A 92 7.91 8.14 -4.58
CA VAL A 92 7.16 9.04 -5.48
C VAL A 92 5.93 9.61 -4.75
N LEU A 93 5.18 8.75 -4.07
CA LEU A 93 4.00 9.17 -3.32
C LEU A 93 4.37 10.06 -2.12
N LEU A 94 5.45 9.74 -1.41
CA LEU A 94 5.92 10.52 -0.27
C LEU A 94 6.47 11.88 -0.69
N ASP A 95 7.18 11.97 -1.81
CA ASP A 95 7.63 13.24 -2.40
C ASP A 95 6.42 14.09 -2.81
N GLY A 96 5.37 13.47 -3.36
CA GLY A 96 4.09 14.13 -3.64
C GLY A 96 3.42 14.70 -2.40
N ILE A 97 3.38 13.93 -1.30
CA ILE A 97 2.84 14.39 -0.01
C ILE A 97 3.67 15.55 0.54
N GLU A 98 4.98 15.50 0.43
CA GLU A 98 5.87 16.59 0.85
C GLU A 98 5.63 17.86 0.02
N ALA A 99 5.40 17.72 -1.29
CA ALA A 99 5.09 18.82 -2.19
C ALA A 99 3.77 19.54 -1.84
N VAL A 100 2.76 18.81 -1.36
CA VAL A 100 1.52 19.43 -0.84
C VAL A 100 1.85 20.41 0.30
N LYS A 101 2.69 19.99 1.24
CA LYS A 101 3.05 20.80 2.41
C LYS A 101 3.92 22.00 2.06
N LYS A 102 4.89 21.81 1.17
CA LYS A 102 5.89 22.85 0.83
C LYS A 102 5.45 23.78 -0.28
N LEU A 103 4.75 23.28 -1.28
CA LEU A 103 4.47 23.97 -2.54
C LEU A 103 2.97 24.21 -2.78
N LYS A 104 2.10 23.81 -1.84
CA LYS A 104 0.65 23.82 -2.01
C LYS A 104 0.17 23.04 -3.26
N ALA A 105 0.93 22.01 -3.65
CA ALA A 105 0.58 21.11 -4.73
C ALA A 105 -0.73 20.34 -4.42
N PRO A 106 -1.45 19.82 -5.42
CA PRO A 106 -2.55 18.90 -5.18
C PRO A 106 -2.04 17.62 -4.49
N ARG A 107 -2.92 16.94 -3.72
CA ARG A 107 -2.59 15.65 -3.12
C ARG A 107 -2.22 14.64 -4.21
N PRO A 108 -1.18 13.79 -3.98
CA PRO A 108 -0.86 12.72 -4.90
C PRO A 108 -2.07 11.78 -5.05
N ILE A 109 -2.18 11.18 -6.22
CA ILE A 109 -3.21 10.20 -6.56
C ILE A 109 -2.62 8.81 -6.52
N GLY A 110 -3.44 7.82 -6.20
CA GLY A 110 -3.07 6.40 -6.25
C GLY A 110 -4.31 5.54 -6.10
N ASP A 111 -4.24 4.31 -6.52
CA ASP A 111 -5.31 3.34 -6.34
C ASP A 111 -5.00 2.32 -5.23
N CYS A 112 -5.65 1.14 -5.25
CA CYS A 112 -5.53 0.19 -4.15
C CYS A 112 -4.15 -0.43 -4.02
N ASP A 113 -3.44 -0.67 -5.11
CA ASP A 113 -2.09 -1.25 -5.10
C ASP A 113 -1.03 -0.23 -4.67
N ASP A 114 -1.14 1.02 -5.11
CA ASP A 114 -0.30 2.14 -4.70
C ASP A 114 -0.38 2.38 -3.20
N MET A 115 -1.62 2.53 -2.69
CA MET A 115 -1.86 2.80 -1.27
C MET A 115 -1.44 1.61 -0.38
N THR A 116 -1.67 0.38 -0.85
CA THR A 116 -1.21 -0.84 -0.16
C THR A 116 0.31 -0.92 -0.15
N THR A 117 0.96 -0.68 -1.28
CA THR A 117 2.42 -0.72 -1.42
C THR A 117 3.08 0.32 -0.51
N LEU A 118 2.56 1.55 -0.46
CA LEU A 118 3.06 2.59 0.44
C LEU A 118 2.88 2.21 1.91
N SER A 119 1.66 1.82 2.32
CA SER A 119 1.35 1.51 3.71
C SER A 119 2.19 0.35 4.24
N LEU A 120 2.28 -0.76 3.49
CA LEU A 120 3.07 -1.92 3.89
C LEU A 120 4.57 -1.64 3.89
N SER A 121 5.08 -0.80 2.99
CA SER A 121 6.50 -0.38 3.00
C SER A 121 6.85 0.40 4.27
N LEU A 122 6.00 1.34 4.68
CA LEU A 122 6.17 2.12 5.91
C LEU A 122 6.11 1.21 7.15
N ILE A 123 5.08 0.37 7.26
CA ILE A 123 4.85 -0.54 8.39
C ILE A 123 5.98 -1.57 8.50
N LYS A 124 6.38 -2.18 7.39
CA LYS A 124 7.48 -3.15 7.36
C LYS A 124 8.82 -2.52 7.72
N SER A 125 9.06 -1.26 7.35
CA SER A 125 10.31 -0.53 7.66
C SER A 125 10.56 -0.36 9.16
N ILE A 126 9.52 -0.44 9.98
CA ILE A 126 9.57 -0.36 11.44
C ILE A 126 9.42 -1.74 12.13
N GLY A 127 9.46 -2.83 11.35
CA GLY A 127 9.64 -4.19 11.85
C GLY A 127 8.38 -5.03 12.02
N TYR A 128 7.21 -4.58 11.56
CA TYR A 128 6.01 -5.43 11.61
C TYR A 128 6.00 -6.44 10.45
N PRO A 129 5.64 -7.71 10.71
CA PRO A 129 5.33 -8.66 9.64
C PRO A 129 4.09 -8.21 8.86
N THR A 130 4.16 -8.34 7.54
CA THR A 130 3.15 -7.87 6.61
C THR A 130 2.81 -8.93 5.57
N ALA A 131 1.59 -8.87 5.03
CA ALA A 131 1.17 -9.65 3.87
C ALA A 131 0.27 -8.79 2.96
N ILE A 132 0.23 -9.15 1.69
CA ILE A 132 -0.71 -8.61 0.71
C ILE A 132 -1.93 -9.52 0.67
N LYS A 133 -3.14 -8.96 0.71
CA LYS A 133 -4.39 -9.68 0.49
C LYS A 133 -5.11 -9.15 -0.72
N VAL A 134 -5.43 -10.05 -1.65
CA VAL A 134 -6.19 -9.76 -2.87
C VAL A 134 -7.54 -10.42 -2.75
N VAL A 135 -8.61 -9.72 -3.11
CA VAL A 135 -9.99 -10.21 -2.98
C VAL A 135 -10.82 -9.97 -4.24
N GLY A 136 -11.78 -10.87 -4.47
CA GLY A 136 -12.79 -10.76 -5.49
C GLY A 136 -14.18 -10.88 -4.89
N PHE A 137 -15.12 -10.06 -5.36
CA PHE A 137 -16.47 -9.98 -4.79
C PHE A 137 -17.55 -10.47 -5.71
N LYS A 138 -17.41 -10.30 -7.02
CA LYS A 138 -18.49 -10.51 -7.99
C LYS A 138 -18.23 -11.73 -8.84
N VAL A 139 -19.20 -12.63 -8.93
CA VAL A 139 -19.22 -13.70 -9.94
C VAL A 139 -19.50 -13.07 -11.31
N MET A 140 -18.68 -13.40 -12.31
CA MET A 140 -18.74 -12.76 -13.63
C MET A 140 -19.37 -13.65 -14.71
N ASP A 141 -19.36 -14.97 -14.53
CA ASP A 141 -19.85 -15.91 -15.53
C ASP A 141 -20.66 -17.06 -14.93
N SER A 142 -21.22 -17.93 -15.81
CA SER A 142 -21.99 -19.11 -15.43
C SER A 142 -21.16 -20.18 -14.72
N ASP A 143 -19.86 -20.18 -14.92
CA ASP A 143 -18.93 -21.16 -14.35
C ASP A 143 -18.46 -20.77 -12.94
N GLY A 144 -18.97 -19.63 -12.44
CA GLY A 144 -18.71 -19.16 -11.10
C GLY A 144 -17.36 -18.43 -10.93
N TYR A 145 -16.72 -18.01 -12.03
CA TYR A 145 -15.46 -17.28 -11.95
C TYR A 145 -15.62 -15.94 -11.23
N VAL A 146 -14.71 -15.70 -10.27
CA VAL A 146 -14.64 -14.47 -9.48
C VAL A 146 -13.31 -13.80 -9.74
N PRO A 147 -13.24 -12.72 -10.55
CA PRO A 147 -12.01 -11.98 -10.74
C PRO A 147 -11.59 -11.28 -9.45
N PHE A 148 -10.30 -11.16 -9.25
CA PHE A 148 -9.77 -10.27 -8.24
C PHE A 148 -10.06 -8.81 -8.63
N SER A 149 -10.45 -7.99 -7.67
CA SER A 149 -10.91 -6.62 -7.92
C SER A 149 -10.49 -5.62 -6.87
N HIS A 150 -9.79 -6.05 -5.81
CA HIS A 150 -9.28 -5.19 -4.76
C HIS A 150 -8.08 -5.83 -4.07
N VAL A 151 -7.14 -4.99 -3.62
CA VAL A 151 -5.98 -5.39 -2.85
C VAL A 151 -5.80 -4.47 -1.64
N TYR A 152 -5.38 -5.05 -0.51
CA TYR A 152 -5.04 -4.32 0.71
C TYR A 152 -4.00 -5.09 1.53
N GLY A 153 -3.47 -4.43 2.55
CA GLY A 153 -2.48 -5.00 3.44
C GLY A 153 -3.07 -5.82 4.58
N LEU A 154 -2.27 -6.78 5.07
CA LEU A 154 -2.44 -7.39 6.38
C LEU A 154 -1.20 -7.09 7.23
N VAL A 155 -1.40 -6.82 8.51
CA VAL A 155 -0.31 -6.55 9.47
C VAL A 155 -0.48 -7.42 10.70
N LEU A 156 0.59 -8.09 11.10
CA LEU A 156 0.62 -8.92 12.31
C LEU A 156 0.96 -8.07 13.54
N ILE A 157 0.00 -7.96 14.47
CA ILE A 157 0.16 -7.23 15.73
C ILE A 157 -0.20 -8.16 16.88
N ASP A 158 0.77 -8.41 17.76
CA ASP A 158 0.59 -9.26 18.95
C ASP A 158 -0.05 -10.64 18.65
N GLY A 159 0.39 -11.28 17.57
CA GLY A 159 -0.07 -12.61 17.15
C GLY A 159 -1.38 -12.63 16.38
N ARG A 160 -1.98 -11.47 16.08
CA ARG A 160 -3.21 -11.35 15.30
C ARG A 160 -2.98 -10.54 14.02
N TRP A 161 -3.52 -11.03 12.90
CA TRP A 161 -3.56 -10.30 11.64
C TRP A 161 -4.69 -9.28 11.62
N TYR A 162 -4.35 -8.05 11.24
CA TYR A 162 -5.30 -6.94 11.08
C TYR A 162 -5.31 -6.48 9.63
N PRO A 163 -6.48 -6.37 9.00
CA PRO A 163 -6.63 -5.71 7.71
C PRO A 163 -6.19 -4.24 7.78
N CYS A 164 -5.39 -3.84 6.79
CA CYS A 164 -4.88 -2.49 6.60
C CYS A 164 -5.33 -1.99 5.22
N ASP A 165 -6.64 -1.71 5.09
CA ASP A 165 -7.26 -1.18 3.88
C ASP A 165 -7.39 0.34 3.99
N THR A 166 -6.53 1.05 3.27
CA THR A 166 -6.44 2.52 3.31
C THR A 166 -7.29 3.23 2.25
N VAL A 167 -8.02 2.48 1.42
CA VAL A 167 -8.81 3.03 0.30
C VAL A 167 -10.08 3.75 0.79
N ARG A 168 -10.64 3.33 1.92
CA ARG A 168 -11.90 3.86 2.45
C ARG A 168 -11.66 4.98 3.45
N PRO A 169 -12.05 6.24 3.13
CA PRO A 169 -11.77 7.40 3.99
C PRO A 169 -12.50 7.38 5.34
N ASP A 170 -13.59 6.60 5.43
CA ASP A 170 -14.43 6.46 6.63
C ASP A 170 -14.05 5.25 7.50
N LYS A 171 -13.01 4.49 7.15
CA LYS A 171 -12.61 3.28 7.86
C LYS A 171 -11.26 3.41 8.54
N SER A 172 -11.11 2.66 9.63
CA SER A 172 -9.89 2.59 10.43
C SER A 172 -9.21 1.23 10.25
N LEU A 173 -7.97 1.13 10.71
CA LEU A 173 -7.23 -0.14 10.78
C LEU A 173 -8.08 -1.25 11.41
N GLY A 174 -8.06 -2.43 10.81
CA GLY A 174 -8.83 -3.59 11.23
C GLY A 174 -10.19 -3.72 10.53
N TRP A 175 -10.64 -2.71 9.77
CA TRP A 175 -11.82 -2.87 8.92
C TRP A 175 -11.49 -3.66 7.66
N GLU A 176 -12.41 -4.53 7.27
CA GLU A 176 -12.33 -5.35 6.07
C GLU A 176 -13.67 -5.34 5.33
N ALA A 177 -13.63 -5.23 4.01
CA ALA A 177 -14.83 -5.36 3.18
C ALA A 177 -15.40 -6.77 3.29
N THR A 178 -16.67 -6.87 3.60
CA THR A 178 -17.39 -8.16 3.73
C THR A 178 -17.88 -8.68 2.39
N GLY A 179 -18.12 -10.00 2.31
CA GLY A 179 -18.73 -10.63 1.13
C GLY A 179 -17.74 -10.98 0.02
N SER A 180 -16.44 -11.01 0.30
CA SER A 180 -15.45 -11.57 -0.63
C SER A 180 -15.76 -13.04 -0.90
N LYS A 181 -15.75 -13.42 -2.18
CA LYS A 181 -16.01 -14.79 -2.65
C LYS A 181 -14.73 -15.52 -3.03
N ARG A 182 -13.65 -14.78 -3.17
CA ARG A 182 -12.32 -15.29 -3.47
C ARG A 182 -11.28 -14.42 -2.78
N SER A 183 -10.24 -15.03 -2.24
CA SER A 183 -9.11 -14.32 -1.65
C SER A 183 -7.80 -15.06 -1.87
N LEU A 184 -6.69 -14.30 -1.83
CA LEU A 184 -5.33 -14.78 -1.88
C LEU A 184 -4.50 -13.93 -0.92
N GLU A 185 -3.69 -14.58 -0.08
CA GLU A 185 -2.81 -13.90 0.88
C GLU A 185 -1.35 -14.27 0.58
N ILE A 186 -0.49 -13.26 0.46
CA ILE A 186 0.91 -13.41 0.08
C ILE A 186 1.79 -12.70 1.11
N PRO A 187 2.61 -13.44 1.88
CA PRO A 187 3.55 -12.84 2.83
C PRO A 187 4.59 -11.95 2.12
N VAL A 188 4.95 -10.87 2.82
CA VAL A 188 5.93 -9.89 2.32
C VAL A 188 7.13 -9.80 3.27
#